data_13ccd575a27c80ac75c982c0f038dbd0
#
_entry.id   13ccd575a27c80ac75c982c0f038dbd0
#
_cell.length_a   1.000
_cell.length_b   1.000
_cell.length_c   1.000
_cell.angle_alpha   90.00
_cell.angle_beta   90.00
_cell.angle_gamma   90.00
#
_symmetry.space_group_name_H-M   'P 1'
#
loop_
_entity.id
_entity.type
_entity.pdbx_description
1 polymer ?
#
loop_
_entity_poly.entity_id
_entity_poly.type
_entity_poly.pdbx_seq_one_letter_code
_entity_poly.pdbx_strand_id
1 'polypeptide(L)'
;MKFTFACKKISLNDSIKEYAEKKISKLDKYFPEEADAFVTFAVEKKNRCVVELTIRAANGTLFRAVCEDPDGDMRGAIDEATAQIERKIRKNKTRLEKRLREGAFEREVQPEYIPADDTVEAGAFEVVRRKRFPIKPMSVEEAILQMDLLEHTFFVFRDVAADGAVSVVYRRKNGGYGLISDEAE
;
A
#
# COMPACT_ATOMS: atom_id res chain seq x y z
N MET A 1 -3.23 -13.45 -10.11
CA MET A 1 -2.39 -12.44 -9.40
C MET A 1 -0.94 -12.60 -9.78
N LYS A 2 -0.24 -11.52 -10.11
CA LYS A 2 1.20 -11.53 -10.37
C LYS A 2 1.97 -11.25 -9.10
N PHE A 3 3.03 -12.04 -8.83
CA PHE A 3 3.83 -11.89 -7.62
C PHE A 3 5.19 -11.28 -7.95
N THR A 4 5.59 -10.32 -7.13
CA THR A 4 6.95 -9.75 -7.13
C THR A 4 7.50 -9.85 -5.71
N PHE A 5 8.61 -10.54 -5.54
CA PHE A 5 9.27 -10.73 -4.25
C PHE A 5 10.51 -9.87 -4.13
N ALA A 6 10.66 -9.19 -3.01
CA ALA A 6 11.85 -8.45 -2.63
C ALA A 6 12.35 -8.91 -1.27
N CYS A 7 13.66 -8.94 -1.08
CA CYS A 7 14.29 -9.37 0.18
C CYS A 7 15.25 -8.28 0.66
N LYS A 8 15.16 -7.93 1.94
CA LYS A 8 16.07 -6.99 2.58
C LYS A 8 16.89 -7.73 3.65
N LYS A 9 18.21 -7.78 3.44
CA LYS A 9 19.17 -8.39 4.38
C LYS A 9 19.00 -9.88 4.64
N ILE A 10 18.29 -10.61 3.75
CA ILE A 10 18.13 -12.07 3.85
C ILE A 10 18.13 -12.69 2.45
N SER A 11 18.54 -13.95 2.37
CA SER A 11 18.25 -14.85 1.24
C SER A 11 16.96 -15.60 1.53
N LEU A 12 15.98 -15.49 0.66
CA LEU A 12 14.70 -16.16 0.85
C LEU A 12 14.78 -17.59 0.31
N ASN A 13 14.31 -18.54 1.10
CA ASN A 13 14.15 -19.93 0.67
C ASN A 13 12.92 -20.04 -0.25
N ASP A 14 13.00 -20.82 -1.32
CA ASP A 14 11.90 -21.01 -2.27
C ASP A 14 10.64 -21.56 -1.60
N SER A 15 10.78 -22.39 -0.55
CA SER A 15 9.63 -22.87 0.23
C SER A 15 8.82 -21.73 0.91
N ILE A 16 9.44 -20.61 1.23
CA ILE A 16 8.76 -19.44 1.81
C ILE A 16 8.03 -18.66 0.71
N LYS A 17 8.64 -18.55 -0.49
CA LYS A 17 7.98 -17.92 -1.65
C LYS A 17 6.73 -18.70 -2.06
N GLU A 18 6.85 -20.03 -2.22
CA GLU A 18 5.72 -20.91 -2.53
C GLU A 18 4.61 -20.82 -1.48
N TYR A 19 4.99 -20.76 -0.20
CA TYR A 19 4.04 -20.59 0.89
C TYR A 19 3.30 -19.27 0.78
N ALA A 20 4.03 -18.16 0.53
CA ALA A 20 3.46 -16.83 0.37
C ALA A 20 2.50 -16.78 -0.84
N GLU A 21 2.91 -17.31 -2.01
CA GLU A 21 2.06 -17.41 -3.19
C GLU A 21 0.78 -18.17 -2.89
N LYS A 22 0.87 -19.36 -2.30
CA LYS A 22 -0.29 -20.19 -1.94
C LYS A 22 -1.26 -19.50 -0.98
N LYS A 23 -0.73 -18.72 -0.02
CA LYS A 23 -1.58 -18.02 0.95
C LYS A 23 -2.22 -16.76 0.38
N ILE A 24 -1.43 -15.94 -0.31
CA ILE A 24 -1.87 -14.66 -0.86
C ILE A 24 -2.80 -14.86 -2.06
N SER A 25 -2.61 -15.91 -2.87
CA SER A 25 -3.51 -16.25 -4.00
C SER A 25 -4.96 -16.49 -3.56
N LYS A 26 -5.21 -16.83 -2.30
CA LYS A 26 -6.59 -16.93 -1.77
C LYS A 26 -7.33 -15.60 -1.79
N LEU A 27 -6.62 -14.48 -1.91
CA LEU A 27 -7.21 -13.16 -2.04
C LEU A 27 -7.68 -12.83 -3.45
N ASP A 28 -7.28 -13.63 -4.48
CA ASP A 28 -7.72 -13.44 -5.88
C ASP A 28 -9.24 -13.40 -6.02
N LYS A 29 -9.95 -14.15 -5.18
CA LYS A 29 -11.43 -14.16 -5.15
C LYS A 29 -12.07 -12.78 -4.91
N TYR A 30 -11.32 -11.82 -4.42
CA TYR A 30 -11.79 -10.46 -4.15
C TYR A 30 -11.52 -9.49 -5.31
N PHE A 31 -10.71 -9.89 -6.30
CA PHE A 31 -10.32 -9.07 -7.43
C PHE A 31 -10.91 -9.63 -8.71
N PRO A 32 -11.79 -8.90 -9.42
CA PRO A 32 -12.41 -9.38 -10.67
C PRO A 32 -11.41 -9.45 -11.82
N GLU A 33 -10.35 -8.68 -11.76
CA GLU A 33 -9.27 -8.63 -12.74
C GLU A 33 -7.93 -8.96 -12.08
N GLU A 34 -6.90 -9.20 -12.90
CA GLU A 34 -5.58 -9.56 -12.42
C GLU A 34 -4.99 -8.43 -11.55
N ALA A 35 -4.55 -8.80 -10.36
CA ALA A 35 -3.92 -7.88 -9.41
C ALA A 35 -2.43 -8.20 -9.26
N ASP A 36 -1.62 -7.20 -8.94
CA ASP A 36 -0.20 -7.35 -8.64
C ASP A 36 0.02 -7.42 -7.13
N ALA A 37 0.75 -8.43 -6.67
CA ALA A 37 1.14 -8.60 -5.28
C ALA A 37 2.66 -8.39 -5.12
N PHE A 38 3.03 -7.38 -4.37
CA PHE A 38 4.41 -7.06 -4.00
C PHE A 38 4.63 -7.52 -2.56
N VAL A 39 5.57 -8.43 -2.36
CA VAL A 39 5.88 -8.99 -1.05
C VAL A 39 7.33 -8.70 -0.72
N THR A 40 7.57 -7.91 0.31
CA THR A 40 8.91 -7.61 0.80
C THR A 40 9.15 -8.33 2.11
N PHE A 41 10.22 -9.10 2.18
CA PHE A 41 10.67 -9.81 3.36
C PHE A 41 11.90 -9.13 3.93
N ALA A 42 11.91 -8.93 5.24
CA ALA A 42 13.06 -8.39 5.96
C ALA A 42 13.26 -9.15 7.27
N VAL A 43 14.52 -9.19 7.72
CA VAL A 43 14.85 -9.58 9.09
C VAL A 43 15.55 -8.42 9.76
N GLU A 44 14.99 -7.99 10.87
CA GLU A 44 15.51 -6.90 11.69
C GLU A 44 16.33 -7.41 12.87
N LYS A 45 16.84 -6.48 13.68
CA LYS A 45 17.59 -6.81 14.90
C LYS A 45 16.80 -7.76 15.79
N LYS A 46 17.50 -8.71 16.44
CA LYS A 46 16.94 -9.78 17.30
C LYS A 46 16.11 -10.82 16.52
N ASN A 47 16.48 -11.12 15.27
CA ASN A 47 15.82 -12.15 14.44
C ASN A 47 14.33 -11.92 14.18
N ARG A 48 13.85 -10.68 14.32
CA ARG A 48 12.45 -10.31 14.05
C ARG A 48 12.18 -10.34 12.55
N CYS A 49 11.22 -11.14 12.13
CA CYS A 49 10.76 -11.21 10.75
C CYS A 49 9.73 -10.10 10.46
N VAL A 50 9.90 -9.40 9.35
CA VAL A 50 8.96 -8.38 8.87
C VAL A 50 8.51 -8.75 7.47
N VAL A 51 7.21 -8.78 7.26
CA VAL A 51 6.57 -9.00 5.95
C VAL A 51 5.74 -7.78 5.60
N GLU A 52 6.09 -7.13 4.49
CA GLU A 52 5.27 -6.08 3.89
C GLU A 52 4.58 -6.65 2.65
N LEU A 53 3.26 -6.70 2.68
CA LEU A 53 2.43 -7.13 1.56
C LEU A 53 1.69 -5.92 0.99
N THR A 54 1.89 -5.62 -0.28
CA THR A 54 1.14 -4.61 -1.02
C THR A 54 0.45 -5.26 -2.21
N ILE A 55 -0.86 -5.15 -2.30
CA ILE A 55 -1.65 -5.62 -3.44
C ILE A 55 -2.16 -4.39 -4.19
N ARG A 56 -1.91 -4.36 -5.50
CA ARG A 56 -2.45 -3.38 -6.43
C ARG A 56 -3.50 -4.04 -7.31
N ALA A 57 -4.74 -3.64 -7.13
CA ALA A 57 -5.83 -4.05 -8.00
C ALA A 57 -5.74 -3.35 -9.37
N ALA A 58 -6.31 -3.94 -10.42
CA ALA A 58 -6.31 -3.40 -11.78
C ALA A 58 -6.87 -1.96 -11.87
N ASN A 59 -7.87 -1.64 -11.04
CA ASN A 59 -8.44 -0.29 -10.91
C ASN A 59 -7.55 0.72 -10.17
N GLY A 60 -6.30 0.36 -9.85
CA GLY A 60 -5.35 1.21 -9.14
C GLY A 60 -5.55 1.31 -7.62
N THR A 61 -6.53 0.62 -7.03
CA THR A 61 -6.68 0.54 -5.58
C THR A 61 -5.50 -0.23 -4.97
N LEU A 62 -4.91 0.34 -3.92
CA LEU A 62 -3.78 -0.26 -3.21
C LEU A 62 -4.23 -0.73 -1.82
N PHE A 63 -3.81 -1.95 -1.47
CA PHE A 63 -3.95 -2.53 -0.14
C PHE A 63 -2.55 -2.78 0.40
N ARG A 64 -2.28 -2.36 1.63
CA ARG A 64 -0.98 -2.57 2.26
C ARG A 64 -1.16 -3.12 3.66
N ALA A 65 -0.32 -4.09 4.02
CA ALA A 65 -0.16 -4.59 5.38
C ALA A 65 1.33 -4.78 5.69
N VAL A 66 1.73 -4.43 6.90
CA VAL A 66 3.07 -4.67 7.42
C VAL A 66 2.90 -5.45 8.71
N CYS A 67 3.46 -6.65 8.75
CA CYS A 67 3.38 -7.53 9.90
C CYS A 67 4.78 -7.92 10.36
N GLU A 68 4.95 -7.93 11.67
CA GLU A 68 6.20 -8.29 12.34
C GLU A 68 5.96 -9.52 13.20
N ASP A 69 6.87 -10.47 13.13
CA ASP A 69 6.90 -11.60 14.03
C ASP A 69 8.19 -11.54 14.88
N PRO A 70 8.04 -11.39 16.22
CA PRO A 70 9.18 -11.24 17.12
C PRO A 70 9.95 -12.54 17.32
N ASP A 71 9.32 -13.69 17.09
CA ASP A 71 9.89 -15.02 17.29
C ASP A 71 10.62 -15.53 16.03
N GLY A 72 10.58 -14.75 14.94
CA GLY A 72 11.26 -15.06 13.68
C GLY A 72 10.48 -16.02 12.79
N ASP A 73 9.17 -16.20 13.00
CA ASP A 73 8.33 -17.01 12.12
C ASP A 73 7.86 -16.21 10.90
N MET A 74 8.60 -16.36 9.80
CA MET A 74 8.24 -15.73 8.52
C MET A 74 6.87 -16.18 8.01
N ARG A 75 6.47 -17.44 8.27
CA ARG A 75 5.16 -17.96 7.83
C ARG A 75 4.03 -17.35 8.64
N GLY A 76 4.20 -17.20 9.94
CA GLY A 76 3.25 -16.49 10.80
C GLY A 76 3.06 -15.05 10.36
N ALA A 77 4.14 -14.33 10.04
CA ALA A 77 4.07 -12.97 9.52
C ALA A 77 3.34 -12.88 8.15
N ILE A 78 3.51 -13.86 7.25
CA ILE A 78 2.77 -13.95 5.99
C ILE A 78 1.28 -14.17 6.24
N ASP A 79 0.93 -15.06 7.15
CA ASP A 79 -0.46 -15.37 7.47
C ASP A 79 -1.18 -14.15 8.05
N GLU A 80 -0.53 -13.44 8.98
CA GLU A 80 -1.09 -12.23 9.57
C GLU A 80 -1.23 -11.10 8.53
N ALA A 81 -0.22 -10.87 7.66
CA ALA A 81 -0.29 -9.88 6.59
C ALA A 81 -1.47 -10.17 5.64
N THR A 82 -1.65 -11.45 5.27
CA THR A 82 -2.77 -11.88 4.42
C THR A 82 -4.11 -11.64 5.11
N ALA A 83 -4.24 -12.00 6.38
CA ALA A 83 -5.45 -11.80 7.16
C ALA A 83 -5.79 -10.31 7.35
N GLN A 84 -4.79 -9.45 7.53
CA GLN A 84 -4.99 -8.00 7.62
C GLN A 84 -5.55 -7.43 6.33
N ILE A 85 -5.00 -7.81 5.18
CA ILE A 85 -5.54 -7.37 3.88
C ILE A 85 -6.97 -7.89 3.68
N GLU A 86 -7.24 -9.14 4.00
CA GLU A 86 -8.61 -9.69 3.91
C GLU A 86 -9.59 -8.89 4.78
N ARG A 87 -9.22 -8.54 6.01
CA ARG A 87 -10.03 -7.69 6.90
C ARG A 87 -10.27 -6.29 6.31
N LYS A 88 -9.25 -5.67 5.69
CA LYS A 88 -9.37 -4.37 5.02
C LYS A 88 -10.34 -4.44 3.83
N ILE A 89 -10.24 -5.47 3.00
CA ILE A 89 -11.16 -5.70 1.87
C ILE A 89 -12.59 -5.84 2.38
N ARG A 90 -12.82 -6.69 3.37
CA ARG A 90 -14.17 -6.93 3.94
C ARG A 90 -14.76 -5.68 4.56
N LYS A 91 -13.97 -4.93 5.34
CA LYS A 91 -14.42 -3.67 5.98
C LYS A 91 -14.83 -2.61 4.96
N ASN A 92 -14.14 -2.56 3.82
CA ASN A 92 -14.37 -1.56 2.79
C ASN A 92 -15.15 -2.10 1.59
N LYS A 93 -15.71 -3.31 1.67
CA LYS A 93 -16.33 -4.02 0.55
C LYS A 93 -17.32 -3.14 -0.21
N THR A 94 -18.28 -2.54 0.45
CA THR A 94 -19.32 -1.71 -0.19
C THR A 94 -18.74 -0.49 -0.91
N ARG A 95 -17.75 0.19 -0.30
CA ARG A 95 -17.06 1.33 -0.91
C ARG A 95 -16.22 0.91 -2.11
N LEU A 96 -15.54 -0.24 -2.00
CA LEU A 96 -14.73 -0.79 -3.08
C LEU A 96 -15.60 -1.29 -4.24
N GLU A 97 -16.71 -1.97 -3.99
CA GLU A 97 -17.65 -2.40 -5.01
C GLU A 97 -18.26 -1.22 -5.77
N LYS A 98 -18.60 -0.13 -5.07
CA LYS A 98 -19.08 1.09 -5.70
C LYS A 98 -18.04 1.66 -6.67
N ARG A 99 -16.79 1.78 -6.25
CA ARG A 99 -15.67 2.27 -7.06
C ARG A 99 -15.35 1.36 -8.26
N LEU A 100 -15.41 0.05 -8.06
CA LEU A 100 -15.21 -0.94 -9.13
C LEU A 100 -16.28 -0.83 -10.22
N ARG A 101 -17.54 -0.51 -9.83
CA ARG A 101 -18.67 -0.34 -10.78
C ARG A 101 -18.64 1.00 -11.50
N GLU A 102 -18.20 2.06 -10.86
CA GLU A 102 -18.22 3.42 -11.41
C GLU A 102 -17.07 3.70 -12.38
N GLY A 103 -16.14 2.72 -12.60
CA GLY A 103 -15.01 2.89 -13.52
C GLY A 103 -14.11 4.09 -13.17
N ALA A 104 -14.14 4.55 -11.91
CA ALA A 104 -13.50 5.79 -11.44
C ALA A 104 -11.97 5.82 -11.57
N PHE A 105 -11.39 4.78 -12.19
CA PHE A 105 -9.97 4.68 -12.49
C PHE A 105 -9.76 4.28 -13.95
N GLU A 106 -10.31 5.08 -14.89
CA GLU A 106 -9.85 4.96 -16.27
C GLU A 106 -8.39 5.35 -16.36
N ARG A 107 -7.63 4.31 -16.70
CA ARG A 107 -6.33 4.30 -17.41
C ARG A 107 -5.43 5.53 -17.22
N GLU A 108 -4.32 5.25 -16.66
CA GLU A 108 -2.98 5.38 -17.19
C GLU A 108 -1.92 5.65 -16.12
N VAL A 109 -0.78 5.04 -16.40
CA VAL A 109 0.54 5.16 -15.81
C VAL A 109 0.78 4.26 -14.59
N GLN A 110 1.46 3.17 -14.89
CA GLN A 110 2.09 2.29 -13.91
C GLN A 110 3.07 3.10 -13.04
N PRO A 111 2.87 3.19 -11.74
CA PRO A 111 3.98 3.59 -10.89
C PRO A 111 4.92 2.40 -10.81
N GLU A 112 6.07 2.54 -11.42
CA GLU A 112 7.18 1.64 -11.22
C GLU A 112 7.53 1.63 -9.72
N TYR A 113 7.31 0.50 -9.06
CA TYR A 113 7.78 0.30 -7.70
C TYR A 113 9.29 0.16 -7.74
N ILE A 114 10.00 1.26 -7.47
CA ILE A 114 11.45 1.24 -7.29
C ILE A 114 11.70 0.94 -5.81
N PRO A 115 12.31 -0.21 -5.46
CA PRO A 115 12.78 -0.45 -4.10
C PRO A 115 13.76 0.66 -3.72
N ALA A 116 13.53 1.31 -2.59
CA ALA A 116 14.42 2.36 -2.14
C ALA A 116 15.74 1.75 -1.67
N ASP A 117 16.83 2.18 -2.27
CA ASP A 117 18.19 1.92 -1.82
C ASP A 117 18.50 2.84 -0.64
N ASP A 118 18.76 2.25 0.52
CA ASP A 118 19.05 2.96 1.77
C ASP A 118 20.57 3.11 1.93
N THR A 119 21.14 4.17 1.39
CA THR A 119 22.48 4.64 1.79
C THR A 119 22.36 5.98 2.49
N VAL A 120 22.76 6.02 3.76
CA VAL A 120 22.64 7.17 4.65
C VAL A 120 24.04 7.76 4.91
N GLU A 121 24.22 9.06 4.65
CA GLU A 121 25.25 9.88 5.27
C GLU A 121 24.59 11.10 5.96
N ALA A 122 25.10 11.45 7.13
CA ALA A 122 24.42 12.34 8.08
C ALA A 122 24.77 13.82 7.89
N GLY A 123 23.74 14.65 7.80
CA GLY A 123 23.82 16.11 7.90
C GLY A 123 22.49 16.70 8.38
N ALA A 124 22.53 17.79 9.16
CA ALA A 124 21.31 18.45 9.65
C ALA A 124 20.47 18.94 8.47
N PHE A 125 19.22 18.42 8.33
CA PHE A 125 18.27 18.68 7.23
C PHE A 125 18.55 17.93 5.92
N GLU A 126 19.08 16.72 6.00
CA GLU A 126 19.26 15.88 4.82
C GLU A 126 17.95 15.29 4.33
N VAL A 127 17.69 15.33 3.01
CA VAL A 127 16.61 14.58 2.38
C VAL A 127 17.06 13.14 2.21
N VAL A 128 16.84 12.35 3.24
CA VAL A 128 17.24 10.95 3.32
C VAL A 128 16.58 10.08 2.23
N ARG A 129 15.41 10.47 1.73
CA ARG A 129 14.67 9.68 0.74
C ARG A 129 13.86 10.55 -0.21
N ARG A 130 14.01 10.33 -1.50
CA ARG A 130 13.16 10.93 -2.53
C ARG A 130 12.31 9.85 -3.18
N LYS A 131 10.98 10.05 -3.18
CA LYS A 131 10.03 9.20 -3.92
C LYS A 131 9.32 10.04 -4.98
N ARG A 132 9.09 9.45 -6.15
CA ARG A 132 8.25 10.03 -7.20
C ARG A 132 7.05 9.10 -7.40
N PHE A 133 5.87 9.64 -7.38
CA PHE A 133 4.64 8.91 -7.68
C PHE A 133 3.69 9.84 -8.43
N PRO A 134 2.88 9.31 -9.34
CA PRO A 134 1.87 10.09 -10.02
C PRO A 134 0.77 10.49 -9.02
N ILE A 135 0.47 11.78 -8.95
CA ILE A 135 -0.66 12.29 -8.16
C ILE A 135 -1.91 12.13 -9.03
N LYS A 136 -2.85 11.29 -8.59
CA LYS A 136 -4.06 10.95 -9.34
C LYS A 136 -5.23 11.85 -8.98
N PRO A 137 -6.13 12.16 -9.95
CA PRO A 137 -7.39 12.82 -9.65
C PRO A 137 -8.34 11.85 -8.91
N MET A 138 -8.95 12.33 -7.83
CA MET A 138 -9.95 11.61 -7.05
C MET A 138 -10.71 12.55 -6.11
N SER A 139 -11.81 12.07 -5.53
CA SER A 139 -12.52 12.81 -4.49
C SER A 139 -11.83 12.74 -3.14
N VAL A 140 -12.16 13.66 -2.22
CA VAL A 140 -11.65 13.66 -0.84
C VAL A 140 -11.98 12.34 -0.13
N GLU A 141 -13.19 11.80 -0.32
CA GLU A 141 -13.58 10.52 0.28
C GLU A 141 -12.73 9.35 -0.23
N GLU A 142 -12.39 9.38 -1.51
CA GLU A 142 -11.51 8.39 -2.10
C GLU A 142 -10.08 8.49 -1.58
N ALA A 143 -9.57 9.69 -1.44
CA ALA A 143 -8.25 9.94 -0.89
C ALA A 143 -8.16 9.46 0.58
N ILE A 144 -9.20 9.68 1.38
CA ILE A 144 -9.30 9.14 2.74
C ILE A 144 -9.29 7.61 2.72
N LEU A 145 -10.07 6.99 1.82
CA LEU A 145 -10.09 5.54 1.71
C LEU A 145 -8.70 4.98 1.32
N GLN A 146 -8.02 5.61 0.35
CA GLN A 146 -6.67 5.19 -0.04
C GLN A 146 -5.67 5.35 1.11
N MET A 147 -5.73 6.46 1.81
CA MET A 147 -4.89 6.70 2.98
C MET A 147 -5.05 5.59 4.03
N ASP A 148 -6.30 5.23 4.33
CA ASP A 148 -6.61 4.20 5.33
C ASP A 148 -6.18 2.79 4.87
N LEU A 149 -6.35 2.46 3.58
CA LEU A 149 -5.94 1.18 3.01
C LEU A 149 -4.42 1.00 3.00
N LEU A 150 -3.70 2.10 2.79
CA LEU A 150 -2.23 2.14 2.80
C LEU A 150 -1.64 2.27 4.21
N GLU A 151 -2.48 2.51 5.24
CA GLU A 151 -2.05 2.81 6.62
C GLU A 151 -1.14 4.05 6.71
N HIS A 152 -1.35 5.01 5.81
CA HIS A 152 -0.65 6.28 5.85
C HIS A 152 -1.33 7.25 6.81
N THR A 153 -0.56 8.22 7.28
CA THR A 153 -1.06 9.33 8.11
C THR A 153 -1.53 10.52 7.29
N PHE A 154 -1.11 10.59 6.03
CA PHE A 154 -1.52 11.59 5.05
C PHE A 154 -1.53 10.99 3.64
N PHE A 155 -2.23 11.63 2.71
CA PHE A 155 -2.29 11.25 1.31
C PHE A 155 -2.42 12.49 0.42
N VAL A 156 -1.62 12.53 -0.66
CA VAL A 156 -1.60 13.62 -1.63
C VAL A 156 -2.35 13.19 -2.88
N PHE A 157 -3.26 14.02 -3.37
CA PHE A 157 -4.11 13.72 -4.53
C PHE A 157 -4.44 14.99 -5.31
N ARG A 158 -5.05 14.86 -6.49
CA ARG A 158 -5.69 15.96 -7.20
C ARG A 158 -7.17 15.93 -6.89
N ASP A 159 -7.69 17.00 -6.33
CA ASP A 159 -9.10 17.07 -5.98
C ASP A 159 -9.94 17.38 -7.20
N VAL A 160 -10.82 16.45 -7.58
CA VAL A 160 -11.73 16.64 -8.72
C VAL A 160 -12.78 17.72 -8.46
N ALA A 161 -13.10 18.02 -7.19
CA ALA A 161 -14.02 19.07 -6.80
C ALA A 161 -13.36 20.46 -6.82
N ALA A 162 -12.03 20.53 -6.78
CA ALA A 162 -11.22 21.74 -6.80
C ALA A 162 -10.40 21.83 -8.10
N ASP A 163 -11.03 21.55 -9.24
CA ASP A 163 -10.47 21.69 -10.60
C ASP A 163 -9.11 20.99 -10.81
N GLY A 164 -8.86 19.92 -10.05
CA GLY A 164 -7.62 19.17 -10.09
C GLY A 164 -6.48 19.79 -9.29
N ALA A 165 -6.76 20.73 -8.40
CA ALA A 165 -5.77 21.28 -7.46
C ALA A 165 -5.14 20.19 -6.60
N VAL A 166 -3.87 20.36 -6.29
CA VAL A 166 -3.17 19.40 -5.41
C VAL A 166 -3.63 19.59 -3.98
N SER A 167 -4.20 18.54 -3.41
CA SER A 167 -4.74 18.53 -2.06
C SER A 167 -4.10 17.43 -1.22
N VAL A 168 -4.11 17.63 0.09
CA VAL A 168 -3.58 16.68 1.06
C VAL A 168 -4.63 16.38 2.10
N VAL A 169 -5.02 15.11 2.21
CA VAL A 169 -5.82 14.64 3.34
C VAL A 169 -4.90 14.03 4.40
N TYR A 170 -5.17 14.30 5.67
CA TYR A 170 -4.38 13.78 6.78
C TYR A 170 -5.25 13.35 7.97
N ARG A 171 -4.74 12.39 8.73
CA ARG A 171 -5.41 11.91 9.95
C ARG A 171 -5.07 12.82 11.13
N ARG A 172 -6.11 13.34 11.80
CA ARG A 172 -5.94 14.17 12.98
C ARG A 172 -5.69 13.33 14.24
N LYS A 173 -4.88 13.85 15.16
CA LYS A 173 -4.61 13.18 16.45
C LYS A 173 -5.87 13.01 17.32
N ASN A 174 -6.82 13.94 17.22
CA ASN A 174 -8.06 13.95 17.99
C ASN A 174 -9.21 13.21 17.29
N GLY A 175 -8.90 12.39 16.28
CA GLY A 175 -9.88 11.70 15.45
C GLY A 175 -10.35 12.53 14.26
N GLY A 176 -10.91 11.83 13.25
CA GLY A 176 -11.33 12.44 11.98
C GLY A 176 -10.15 12.77 11.06
N TYR A 177 -10.47 13.51 9.98
CA TYR A 177 -9.53 13.85 8.92
C TYR A 177 -9.48 15.37 8.74
N GLY A 178 -8.34 15.87 8.28
CA GLY A 178 -8.17 17.24 7.82
C GLY A 178 -7.86 17.26 6.33
N LEU A 179 -8.26 18.30 5.65
CA LEU A 179 -7.97 18.59 4.25
C LEU A 179 -7.14 19.87 4.17
N ILE A 180 -6.09 19.82 3.40
CA ILE A 180 -5.30 20.98 2.98
C ILE A 180 -5.45 21.03 1.46
N SER A 181 -5.97 22.12 0.95
CA SER A 181 -6.12 22.39 -0.49
C SER A 181 -5.30 23.61 -0.85
N ASP A 182 -4.78 23.63 -2.08
CA ASP A 182 -4.29 24.84 -2.70
C ASP A 182 -5.52 25.67 -3.09
N GLU A 183 -5.64 26.88 -2.56
CA GLU A 183 -6.68 27.83 -3.05
C GLU A 183 -6.23 28.29 -4.44
N ALA A 184 -6.92 27.84 -5.48
CA ALA A 184 -6.80 28.47 -6.78
C ALA A 184 -7.37 29.89 -6.66
N GLU A 185 -6.50 30.91 -6.87
CA GLU A 185 -6.95 32.30 -7.08
C GLU A 185 -7.87 32.43 -8.30
#